data_c5f4f835bd278509e30beb7bd294bba1
#
_entry.id   c5f4f835bd278509e30beb7bd294bba1
#
_cell.length_a   1.000
_cell.length_b   1.000
_cell.length_c   1.000
_cell.angle_alpha   90.00
_cell.angle_beta   90.00
_cell.angle_gamma   90.00
#
_symmetry.space_group_name_H-M   'P 1'
#
loop_
_entity.id
_entity.type
_entity.pdbx_description
1 polymer ?
#
loop_
_entity_poly.entity_id
_entity_poly.type
_entity_poly.pdbx_seq_one_letter_code
_entity_poly.pdbx_strand_id
1 'polypeptide(L)'
;MITLLVCLFVTSINQSVVSIAGPSIVAALGGFEYYAWIFSAFSLTSAICVPIVGKLNDIYGAKKVILYSLIIFTFSTLLCGLSNSMFFFIFSRAIQGIGFAGVMGTIWILIASLWAPKERGKWLGITSAGFTTSGVIGPIFGGLVNDLFNWRWIFYLNIPISIFAIIFLIKIFPKQELLEKKKFDYFGA
;
A
#
# COMPACT_ATOMS: atom_id res chain seq x y z
N MET A 1 7.98 -1.11 -15.33
CA MET A 1 7.41 0.15 -14.80
C MET A 1 5.89 0.13 -14.67
N ILE A 2 5.14 -0.24 -15.71
CA ILE A 2 3.66 -0.28 -15.66
C ILE A 2 3.15 -1.08 -14.45
N THR A 3 3.72 -2.26 -14.17
CA THR A 3 3.37 -3.10 -13.01
C THR A 3 3.53 -2.35 -11.69
N LEU A 4 4.61 -1.59 -11.53
CA LEU A 4 4.88 -0.81 -10.32
C LEU A 4 3.87 0.33 -10.15
N LEU A 5 3.51 0.99 -11.26
CA LEU A 5 2.49 2.05 -11.25
C LEU A 5 1.11 1.50 -10.89
N VAL A 6 0.75 0.31 -11.38
CA VAL A 6 -0.52 -0.36 -10.99
C VAL A 6 -0.53 -0.67 -9.50
N CYS A 7 0.55 -1.24 -8.96
CA CYS A 7 0.66 -1.52 -7.52
C CYS A 7 0.55 -0.24 -6.67
N LEU A 8 1.24 0.82 -7.10
CA LEU A 8 1.17 2.13 -6.46
C LEU A 8 -0.26 2.69 -6.49
N PHE A 9 -0.90 2.68 -7.66
CA PHE A 9 -2.23 3.24 -7.84
C PHE A 9 -3.25 2.56 -6.93
N VAL A 10 -3.24 1.21 -6.88
CA VAL A 10 -4.12 0.41 -6.03
C VAL A 10 -3.97 0.75 -4.54
N THR A 11 -2.71 0.85 -4.08
CA THR A 11 -2.45 1.14 -2.66
C THR A 11 -2.75 2.60 -2.30
N SER A 12 -2.49 3.54 -3.22
CA SER A 12 -2.71 4.97 -2.99
C SER A 12 -4.19 5.35 -3.05
N ILE A 13 -4.97 4.76 -3.97
CA ILE A 13 -6.41 5.04 -4.06
C ILE A 13 -7.14 4.60 -2.79
N ASN A 14 -6.78 3.45 -2.22
CA ASN A 14 -7.34 2.98 -0.97
C ASN A 14 -7.12 3.98 0.18
N GLN A 15 -5.93 4.57 0.25
CA GLN A 15 -5.62 5.59 1.26
C GLN A 15 -6.49 6.83 1.11
N SER A 16 -6.66 7.32 -0.11
CA SER A 16 -7.44 8.52 -0.40
C SER A 16 -8.94 8.33 -0.15
N VAL A 17 -9.46 7.14 -0.48
CA VAL A 17 -10.89 6.81 -0.31
C VAL A 17 -11.27 6.71 1.17
N VAL A 18 -10.41 6.18 2.02
CA VAL A 18 -10.67 6.07 3.47
C VAL A 18 -10.84 7.43 4.13
N SER A 19 -10.20 8.49 3.61
CA SER A 19 -10.35 9.84 4.14
C SER A 19 -11.78 10.37 4.02
N ILE A 20 -12.48 10.02 2.95
CA ILE A 20 -13.88 10.40 2.74
C ILE A 20 -14.84 9.50 3.52
N ALA A 21 -14.55 8.21 3.60
CA ALA A 21 -15.39 7.25 4.32
C ALA A 21 -15.27 7.36 5.86
N GLY A 22 -14.27 8.07 6.37
CA GLY A 22 -14.00 8.17 7.80
C GLY A 22 -15.23 8.51 8.67
N PRO A 23 -16.00 9.55 8.36
CA PRO A 23 -17.23 9.87 9.10
C PRO A 23 -18.26 8.74 9.10
N SER A 24 -18.48 8.09 7.94
CA SER A 24 -19.41 6.96 7.81
C SER A 24 -18.95 5.72 8.59
N ILE A 25 -17.63 5.48 8.64
CA ILE A 25 -17.04 4.39 9.42
C ILE A 25 -17.30 4.61 10.91
N VAL A 26 -17.04 5.83 11.40
CA VAL A 26 -17.29 6.17 12.82
C VAL A 26 -18.77 6.13 13.16
N ALA A 27 -19.64 6.61 12.29
CA ALA A 27 -21.09 6.53 12.50
C ALA A 27 -21.58 5.07 12.61
N ALA A 28 -20.96 4.15 11.86
CA ALA A 28 -21.34 2.74 11.83
C ALA A 28 -20.71 1.90 12.96
N LEU A 29 -19.44 2.16 13.32
CA LEU A 29 -18.70 1.37 14.31
C LEU A 29 -18.67 2.00 15.71
N GLY A 30 -19.08 3.27 15.83
CA GLY A 30 -18.94 4.06 17.07
C GLY A 30 -17.48 4.46 17.33
N GLY A 31 -17.22 5.01 18.53
CA GLY A 31 -15.85 5.32 18.97
C GLY A 31 -15.25 6.54 18.29
N PHE A 32 -15.96 7.66 18.27
CA PHE A 32 -15.50 8.92 17.69
C PHE A 32 -14.14 9.39 18.25
N GLU A 33 -13.86 9.09 19.51
CA GLU A 33 -12.60 9.36 20.18
C GLU A 33 -11.41 8.66 19.51
N TYR A 34 -11.65 7.58 18.78
CA TYR A 34 -10.60 6.83 18.06
C TYR A 34 -10.47 7.23 16.59
N TYR A 35 -11.22 8.24 16.11
CA TYR A 35 -11.21 8.66 14.70
C TYR A 35 -9.79 8.92 14.16
N ALA A 36 -8.96 9.61 14.92
CA ALA A 36 -7.58 9.90 14.52
C ALA A 36 -6.74 8.63 14.33
N TRP A 37 -7.02 7.56 15.10
CA TRP A 37 -6.28 6.30 15.01
C TRP A 37 -6.51 5.54 13.71
N ILE A 38 -7.61 5.81 12.99
CA ILE A 38 -7.85 5.25 11.65
C ILE A 38 -6.69 5.59 10.71
N PHE A 39 -6.15 6.79 10.80
CA PHE A 39 -5.05 7.28 9.97
C PHE A 39 -3.69 7.08 10.64
N SER A 40 -3.62 7.34 11.94
CA SER A 40 -2.36 7.29 12.70
C SER A 40 -1.80 5.88 12.77
N ALA A 41 -2.63 4.85 12.99
CA ALA A 41 -2.18 3.46 13.05
C ALA A 41 -1.56 3.01 11.72
N PHE A 42 -2.18 3.36 10.59
CA PHE A 42 -1.66 3.09 9.26
C PHE A 42 -0.34 3.84 9.01
N SER A 43 -0.31 5.14 9.28
CA SER A 43 0.87 5.98 9.02
C SER A 43 2.05 5.58 9.90
N LEU A 44 1.80 5.28 11.18
CA LEU A 44 2.82 4.85 12.13
C LEU A 44 3.47 3.54 11.70
N THR A 45 2.66 2.52 11.42
CA THR A 45 3.18 1.20 10.98
C THR A 45 3.89 1.31 9.65
N SER A 46 3.38 2.11 8.71
CA SER A 46 4.05 2.30 7.44
C SER A 46 5.40 3.00 7.61
N ALA A 47 5.49 4.03 8.44
CA ALA A 47 6.74 4.75 8.71
C ALA A 47 7.81 3.84 9.36
N ILE A 48 7.41 3.03 10.35
CA ILE A 48 8.31 2.08 11.01
C ILE A 48 8.80 0.98 10.04
N CYS A 49 7.95 0.53 9.13
CA CYS A 49 8.29 -0.56 8.22
C CYS A 49 9.16 -0.14 7.02
N VAL A 50 9.17 1.14 6.62
CA VAL A 50 9.98 1.61 5.48
C VAL A 50 11.45 1.24 5.58
N PRO A 51 12.17 1.48 6.69
CA PRO A 51 13.58 1.07 6.81
C PRO A 51 13.77 -0.45 6.77
N ILE A 52 12.82 -1.21 7.35
CA ILE A 52 12.85 -2.67 7.36
C ILE A 52 12.70 -3.22 5.95
N VAL A 53 11.83 -2.61 5.14
CA VAL A 53 11.60 -2.97 3.74
C VAL A 53 12.89 -2.83 2.92
N GLY A 54 13.72 -1.84 3.18
CA GLY A 54 15.03 -1.72 2.55
C GLY A 54 15.87 -2.99 2.73
N LYS A 55 16.04 -3.43 3.96
CA LYS A 55 16.78 -4.67 4.29
C LYS A 55 16.13 -5.93 3.70
N LEU A 56 14.79 -6.01 3.71
CA LEU A 56 14.07 -7.15 3.13
C LEU A 56 14.28 -7.23 1.61
N ASN A 57 14.35 -6.10 0.92
CA ASN A 57 14.65 -6.06 -0.51
C ASN A 57 16.06 -6.58 -0.82
N ASP A 58 17.05 -6.25 0.01
CA ASP A 58 18.43 -6.72 -0.16
C ASP A 58 18.54 -8.24 0.05
N ILE A 59 17.75 -8.80 0.96
CA ILE A 59 17.80 -10.23 1.32
C ILE A 59 16.99 -11.11 0.37
N TYR A 60 15.74 -10.72 0.11
CA TYR A 60 14.75 -11.55 -0.60
C TYR A 60 14.52 -11.14 -2.04
N GLY A 61 15.01 -9.96 -2.44
CA GLY A 61 14.80 -9.36 -3.75
C GLY A 61 13.44 -8.66 -3.88
N ALA A 62 13.43 -7.60 -4.68
CA ALA A 62 12.29 -6.68 -4.81
C ALA A 62 10.99 -7.38 -5.25
N LYS A 63 11.07 -8.38 -6.15
CA LYS A 63 9.88 -9.12 -6.62
C LYS A 63 9.13 -9.81 -5.49
N LYS A 64 9.86 -10.48 -4.59
CA LYS A 64 9.24 -11.20 -3.47
C LYS A 64 8.67 -10.22 -2.46
N VAL A 65 9.43 -9.17 -2.12
CA VAL A 65 9.02 -8.19 -1.13
C VAL A 65 7.75 -7.47 -1.58
N ILE A 66 7.68 -6.96 -2.81
CA ILE A 66 6.49 -6.27 -3.30
C ILE A 66 5.28 -7.21 -3.41
N LEU A 67 5.50 -8.50 -3.77
CA LEU A 67 4.44 -9.50 -3.85
C LEU A 67 3.82 -9.78 -2.48
N TYR A 68 4.65 -10.10 -1.47
CA TYR A 68 4.16 -10.35 -0.11
C TYR A 68 3.52 -9.10 0.49
N SER A 69 4.07 -7.92 0.22
CA SER A 69 3.50 -6.65 0.67
C SER A 69 2.12 -6.39 0.08
N LEU A 70 1.92 -6.69 -1.21
CA LEU A 70 0.61 -6.59 -1.85
C LEU A 70 -0.40 -7.62 -1.29
N ILE A 71 0.05 -8.83 -0.98
CA ILE A 71 -0.79 -9.86 -0.34
C ILE A 71 -1.22 -9.39 1.05
N ILE A 72 -0.29 -8.88 1.87
CA ILE A 72 -0.60 -8.33 3.20
C ILE A 72 -1.57 -7.17 3.08
N PHE A 73 -1.33 -6.26 2.13
CA PHE A 73 -2.22 -5.11 1.88
C PHE A 73 -3.62 -5.55 1.47
N THR A 74 -3.75 -6.52 0.55
CA THR A 74 -5.04 -7.03 0.08
C THR A 74 -5.79 -7.75 1.20
N PHE A 75 -5.09 -8.58 1.97
CA PHE A 75 -5.68 -9.29 3.11
C PHE A 75 -6.17 -8.32 4.20
N SER A 76 -5.36 -7.34 4.57
CA SER A 76 -5.78 -6.31 5.53
C SER A 76 -6.90 -5.43 5.00
N THR A 77 -6.98 -5.18 3.70
CA THR A 77 -8.10 -4.49 3.07
C THR A 77 -9.41 -5.29 3.26
N LEU A 78 -9.36 -6.61 3.11
CA LEU A 78 -10.50 -7.49 3.40
C LEU A 78 -10.91 -7.40 4.88
N LEU A 79 -9.94 -7.45 5.81
CA LEU A 79 -10.21 -7.31 7.24
C LEU A 79 -10.86 -5.96 7.58
N CYS A 80 -10.43 -4.86 6.95
CA CYS A 80 -11.08 -3.55 7.10
C CYS A 80 -12.56 -3.60 6.69
N GLY A 81 -12.89 -4.23 5.56
CA GLY A 81 -14.27 -4.37 5.09
C GLY A 81 -15.15 -5.26 6.00
N LEU A 82 -14.55 -6.27 6.64
CA LEU A 82 -15.22 -7.19 7.56
C LEU A 82 -15.31 -6.67 8.99
N SER A 83 -14.76 -5.51 9.30
CA SER A 83 -14.70 -5.01 10.67
C SER A 83 -16.08 -4.68 11.24
N ASN A 84 -16.33 -5.13 12.48
CA ASN A 84 -17.54 -4.87 13.24
C ASN A 84 -17.26 -4.05 14.52
N SER A 85 -16.01 -3.67 14.76
CA SER A 85 -15.62 -2.78 15.86
C SER A 85 -14.50 -1.83 15.43
N MET A 86 -14.46 -0.66 16.05
CA MET A 86 -13.44 0.35 15.77
C MET A 86 -12.02 -0.18 16.06
N PHE A 87 -11.82 -0.91 17.14
CA PHE A 87 -10.51 -1.50 17.48
C PHE A 87 -10.02 -2.50 16.43
N PHE A 88 -10.91 -3.38 15.96
CA PHE A 88 -10.55 -4.32 14.90
C PHE A 88 -10.25 -3.61 13.59
N PHE A 89 -10.98 -2.53 13.28
CA PHE A 89 -10.72 -1.70 12.11
C PHE A 89 -9.34 -1.04 12.20
N ILE A 90 -9.01 -0.42 13.33
CA ILE A 90 -7.70 0.22 13.56
C ILE A 90 -6.56 -0.81 13.48
N PHE A 91 -6.73 -1.98 14.07
CA PHE A 91 -5.77 -3.07 13.96
C PHE A 91 -5.55 -3.51 12.50
N SER A 92 -6.62 -3.63 11.73
CA SER A 92 -6.55 -3.96 10.30
C SER A 92 -5.85 -2.86 9.51
N ARG A 93 -6.06 -1.59 9.86
CA ARG A 93 -5.34 -0.44 9.30
C ARG A 93 -3.84 -0.47 9.61
N ALA A 94 -3.46 -0.90 10.81
CA ALA A 94 -2.06 -1.06 11.16
C ALA A 94 -1.37 -2.13 10.28
N ILE A 95 -2.01 -3.29 10.07
CA ILE A 95 -1.50 -4.32 9.16
C ILE A 95 -1.43 -3.80 7.72
N GLN A 96 -2.42 -3.04 7.28
CA GLN A 96 -2.46 -2.46 5.95
C GLN A 96 -1.30 -1.48 5.72
N GLY A 97 -0.89 -0.71 6.74
CA GLY A 97 0.28 0.16 6.70
C GLY A 97 1.58 -0.60 6.44
N ILE A 98 1.73 -1.81 7.00
CA ILE A 98 2.89 -2.69 6.73
C ILE A 98 2.95 -3.05 5.24
N GLY A 99 1.81 -3.48 4.67
CA GLY A 99 1.72 -3.80 3.24
C GLY A 99 2.01 -2.61 2.34
N PHE A 100 1.47 -1.44 2.68
CA PHE A 100 1.72 -0.19 1.95
C PHE A 100 3.20 0.20 1.96
N ALA A 101 3.85 0.16 3.14
CA ALA A 101 5.28 0.45 3.27
C ALA A 101 6.13 -0.44 2.37
N GLY A 102 5.80 -1.75 2.31
CA GLY A 102 6.49 -2.69 1.47
C GLY A 102 6.35 -2.40 -0.03
N VAL A 103 5.16 -2.04 -0.49
CA VAL A 103 4.93 -1.65 -1.90
C VAL A 103 5.68 -0.36 -2.21
N MET A 104 5.47 0.68 -1.43
CA MET A 104 6.08 2.00 -1.66
C MET A 104 7.60 1.96 -1.55
N GLY A 105 8.14 1.38 -0.47
CA GLY A 105 9.58 1.28 -0.26
C GLY A 105 10.27 0.51 -1.38
N THR A 106 9.67 -0.59 -1.85
CA THR A 106 10.22 -1.36 -2.97
C THR A 106 10.18 -0.59 -4.29
N ILE A 107 9.13 0.18 -4.57
CA ILE A 107 9.05 1.02 -5.77
C ILE A 107 10.18 2.05 -5.78
N TRP A 108 10.44 2.74 -4.66
CA TRP A 108 11.52 3.72 -4.56
C TRP A 108 12.91 3.08 -4.77
N ILE A 109 13.15 1.91 -4.16
CA ILE A 109 14.40 1.16 -4.33
C ILE A 109 14.58 0.74 -5.79
N LEU A 110 13.53 0.25 -6.43
CA LEU A 110 13.59 -0.17 -7.84
C LEU A 110 13.86 1.01 -8.78
N ILE A 111 13.25 2.18 -8.52
CA ILE A 111 13.55 3.38 -9.31
C ILE A 111 15.03 3.77 -9.14
N ALA A 112 15.56 3.68 -7.93
CA ALA A 112 16.96 4.01 -7.67
C ALA A 112 17.95 3.00 -8.28
N SER A 113 17.56 1.72 -8.42
CA SER A 113 18.43 0.64 -8.90
C SER A 113 18.38 0.42 -10.42
N LEU A 114 17.20 0.59 -11.05
CA LEU A 114 16.99 0.26 -12.45
C LEU A 114 17.30 1.39 -13.42
N TRP A 115 17.32 2.65 -12.96
CA TRP A 115 17.54 3.80 -13.83
C TRP A 115 18.77 4.61 -13.45
N ALA A 116 19.45 5.10 -14.49
CA ALA A 116 20.59 6.01 -14.31
C ALA A 116 20.16 7.29 -13.57
N PRO A 117 21.06 7.94 -12.80
CA PRO A 117 20.75 9.14 -12.03
C PRO A 117 20.02 10.24 -12.82
N LYS A 118 20.37 10.40 -14.11
CA LYS A 118 19.74 11.39 -15.01
C LYS A 118 18.27 11.08 -15.32
N GLU A 119 17.86 9.82 -15.29
CA GLU A 119 16.49 9.39 -15.63
C GLU A 119 15.61 9.21 -14.39
N ARG A 120 16.20 9.08 -13.21
CA ARG A 120 15.45 8.87 -11.94
C ARG A 120 14.41 9.95 -11.72
N GLY A 121 14.75 11.22 -11.98
CA GLY A 121 13.83 12.34 -11.83
C GLY A 121 12.54 12.19 -12.65
N LYS A 122 12.64 11.70 -13.89
CA LYS A 122 11.48 11.40 -14.73
C LYS A 122 10.56 10.34 -14.11
N TRP A 123 11.15 9.23 -13.65
CA TRP A 123 10.38 8.13 -13.07
C TRP A 123 9.78 8.46 -11.70
N LEU A 124 10.51 9.22 -10.89
CA LEU A 124 10.00 9.79 -9.64
C LEU A 124 8.81 10.72 -9.92
N GLY A 125 8.91 11.57 -10.95
CA GLY A 125 7.82 12.45 -11.36
C GLY A 125 6.57 11.68 -11.80
N ILE A 126 6.72 10.62 -12.62
CA ILE A 126 5.61 9.75 -13.04
C ILE A 126 4.97 9.05 -11.83
N THR A 127 5.79 8.56 -10.90
CA THR A 127 5.30 7.91 -9.67
C THR A 127 4.53 8.89 -8.79
N SER A 128 5.06 10.11 -8.61
CA SER A 128 4.38 11.18 -7.86
C SER A 128 3.09 11.63 -8.53
N ALA A 129 3.07 11.74 -9.86
CA ALA A 129 1.86 12.04 -10.62
C ALA A 129 0.78 10.95 -10.43
N GLY A 130 1.17 9.67 -10.45
CA GLY A 130 0.26 8.56 -10.15
C GLY A 130 -0.32 8.62 -8.74
N PHE A 131 0.50 8.98 -7.74
CA PHE A 131 0.05 9.19 -6.38
C PHE A 131 -0.93 10.36 -6.26
N THR A 132 -0.59 11.51 -6.87
CA THR A 132 -1.46 12.69 -6.88
C THR A 132 -2.80 12.42 -7.58
N THR A 133 -2.75 11.71 -8.73
CA THR A 133 -3.96 11.30 -9.46
C THR A 133 -4.87 10.42 -8.59
N SER A 134 -4.29 9.49 -7.84
CA SER A 134 -5.04 8.68 -6.87
C SER A 134 -5.68 9.54 -5.76
N GLY A 135 -5.00 10.61 -5.36
CA GLY A 135 -5.50 11.58 -4.38
C GLY A 135 -6.72 12.37 -4.87
N VAL A 136 -6.86 12.58 -6.17
CA VAL A 136 -8.02 13.26 -6.78
C VAL A 136 -9.14 12.27 -7.10
N ILE A 137 -8.81 11.15 -7.74
CA ILE A 137 -9.80 10.14 -8.16
C ILE A 137 -10.39 9.40 -6.95
N GLY A 138 -9.55 9.11 -5.93
CA GLY A 138 -9.95 8.36 -4.75
C GLY A 138 -11.15 8.96 -4.03
N PRO A 139 -11.15 10.23 -3.63
CA PRO A 139 -12.27 10.88 -2.98
C PRO A 139 -13.55 10.88 -3.82
N ILE A 140 -13.46 11.13 -5.12
CA ILE A 140 -14.62 11.12 -6.03
C ILE A 140 -15.25 9.73 -6.08
N PHE A 141 -14.41 8.71 -6.33
CA PHE A 141 -14.86 7.32 -6.39
C PHE A 141 -15.35 6.83 -5.02
N GLY A 142 -14.64 7.17 -3.94
CA GLY A 142 -15.00 6.79 -2.58
C GLY A 142 -16.31 7.42 -2.11
N GLY A 143 -16.53 8.69 -2.42
CA GLY A 143 -17.80 9.38 -2.13
C GLY A 143 -18.95 8.70 -2.83
N LEU A 144 -18.87 8.49 -4.14
CA LEU A 144 -19.91 7.80 -4.91
C LEU A 144 -20.24 6.40 -4.37
N VAL A 145 -19.22 5.61 -4.07
CA VAL A 145 -19.42 4.25 -3.52
C VAL A 145 -20.03 4.30 -2.11
N ASN A 146 -19.59 5.22 -1.28
CA ASN A 146 -20.12 5.39 0.08
C ASN A 146 -21.61 5.82 0.07
N ASP A 147 -21.97 6.71 -0.84
CA ASP A 147 -23.34 7.26 -0.95
C ASP A 147 -24.32 6.26 -1.57
N LEU A 148 -23.87 5.48 -2.58
CA LEU A 148 -24.73 4.53 -3.30
C LEU A 148 -24.89 3.18 -2.58
N PHE A 149 -23.87 2.76 -1.82
CA PHE A 149 -23.87 1.43 -1.20
C PHE A 149 -23.61 1.52 0.32
N ASN A 150 -22.34 1.42 0.73
CA ASN A 150 -21.90 1.46 2.12
C ASN A 150 -20.37 1.64 2.12
N TRP A 151 -19.79 2.22 3.17
CA TRP A 151 -18.36 2.39 3.31
C TRP A 151 -17.56 1.06 3.19
N ARG A 152 -18.14 -0.09 3.51
CA ARG A 152 -17.48 -1.41 3.36
C ARG A 152 -17.17 -1.76 1.91
N TRP A 153 -18.00 -1.35 0.96
CA TRP A 153 -17.82 -1.60 -0.46
C TRP A 153 -16.55 -0.95 -1.04
N ILE A 154 -16.09 0.11 -0.42
CA ILE A 154 -14.82 0.75 -0.74
C ILE A 154 -13.65 -0.24 -0.64
N PHE A 155 -13.65 -1.04 0.42
CA PHE A 155 -12.64 -2.08 0.64
C PHE A 155 -12.84 -3.27 -0.28
N TYR A 156 -14.07 -3.74 -0.44
CA TYR A 156 -14.38 -4.88 -1.29
C TYR A 156 -14.07 -4.63 -2.77
N LEU A 157 -14.35 -3.46 -3.30
CA LEU A 157 -14.02 -3.08 -4.68
C LEU A 157 -12.52 -2.97 -4.93
N ASN A 158 -11.74 -2.68 -3.89
CA ASN A 158 -10.28 -2.65 -4.00
C ASN A 158 -9.66 -4.05 -4.10
N ILE A 159 -10.31 -5.09 -3.55
CA ILE A 159 -9.80 -6.47 -3.54
C ILE A 159 -9.57 -7.03 -4.96
N PRO A 160 -10.55 -7.03 -5.88
CA PRO A 160 -10.35 -7.54 -7.24
C PRO A 160 -9.25 -6.78 -7.99
N ILE A 161 -9.14 -5.46 -7.78
CA ILE A 161 -8.10 -4.65 -8.39
C ILE A 161 -6.72 -5.03 -7.84
N SER A 162 -6.62 -5.26 -6.52
CA SER A 162 -5.40 -5.73 -5.87
C SER A 162 -4.99 -7.13 -6.33
N ILE A 163 -5.95 -8.06 -6.48
CA ILE A 163 -5.70 -9.40 -7.00
C ILE A 163 -5.21 -9.32 -8.45
N PHE A 164 -5.82 -8.47 -9.28
CA PHE A 164 -5.33 -8.23 -10.63
C PHE A 164 -3.88 -7.71 -10.64
N ALA A 165 -3.56 -6.76 -9.76
CA ALA A 165 -2.19 -6.26 -9.59
C ALA A 165 -1.21 -7.36 -9.18
N ILE A 166 -1.61 -8.28 -8.29
CA ILE A 166 -0.80 -9.44 -7.86
C ILE A 166 -0.54 -10.38 -9.04
N ILE A 167 -1.58 -10.75 -9.79
CA ILE A 167 -1.46 -11.64 -10.96
C ILE A 167 -0.56 -10.99 -12.02
N PHE A 168 -0.75 -9.71 -12.28
CA PHE A 168 0.03 -8.95 -13.23
C PHE A 168 1.52 -8.88 -12.82
N LEU A 169 1.79 -8.70 -11.53
CA LEU A 169 3.12 -8.69 -10.96
C LEU A 169 3.80 -10.07 -11.10
N ILE A 170 3.09 -11.15 -10.81
CA ILE A 170 3.64 -12.51 -10.93
C ILE A 170 4.03 -12.82 -12.37
N LYS A 171 3.16 -12.48 -13.35
CA LYS A 171 3.34 -12.83 -14.76
C LYS A 171 4.37 -11.96 -15.49
N ILE A 172 4.39 -10.66 -15.19
CA ILE A 172 5.14 -9.69 -16.00
C ILE A 172 6.46 -9.26 -15.34
N PHE A 173 6.53 -9.29 -14.01
CA PHE A 173 7.75 -8.86 -13.34
C PHE A 173 8.84 -9.94 -13.47
N PRO A 174 9.99 -9.61 -14.10
CA PRO A 174 11.08 -10.57 -14.30
C PRO A 174 11.59 -11.11 -12.96
N LYS A 175 12.04 -12.36 -12.95
CA LYS A 175 12.80 -12.88 -11.82
C LYS A 175 14.11 -12.09 -11.76
N GLN A 176 14.28 -11.29 -10.71
CA GLN A 176 15.57 -10.71 -10.41
C GLN A 176 16.47 -11.83 -9.87
N GLU A 177 17.58 -12.09 -10.55
CA GLU A 177 18.67 -12.83 -9.93
C GLU A 177 19.12 -12.03 -8.72
N LEU A 178 19.14 -12.69 -7.55
CA LEU A 178 19.68 -12.11 -6.33
C LEU A 178 21.14 -11.79 -6.62
N LEU A 179 21.49 -10.52 -6.72
CA LEU A 179 22.88 -10.09 -6.60
C LEU A 179 23.39 -10.75 -5.31
N GLU A 180 24.49 -11.49 -5.42
CA GLU A 180 25.12 -12.34 -4.41
C GLU A 180 24.69 -12.00 -2.98
N LYS A 181 24.21 -13.04 -2.24
CA LYS A 181 23.79 -12.93 -0.84
C LYS A 181 24.81 -12.14 -0.04
N LYS A 182 24.62 -10.84 0.10
CA LYS A 182 25.34 -10.09 1.12
C LYS A 182 24.92 -10.67 2.46
N LYS A 183 25.87 -11.34 3.12
CA LYS A 183 25.71 -11.84 4.48
C LYS A 183 25.24 -10.69 5.36
N PHE A 184 24.24 -10.97 6.14
CA PHE A 184 23.68 -10.04 7.11
C PHE A 184 24.78 -9.63 8.09
N ASP A 185 25.26 -8.43 8.00
CA ASP A 185 26.16 -7.87 9.01
C ASP A 185 25.28 -7.31 10.14
N TYR A 186 25.16 -8.09 11.22
CA TYR A 186 24.35 -7.74 12.40
C TYR A 186 24.95 -6.58 13.20
N PHE A 187 26.22 -6.23 12.94
CA PHE A 187 26.99 -5.27 13.70
C PHE A 187 27.59 -4.16 12.84
N GLY A 188 27.06 -3.93 11.64
CA GLY A 188 27.52 -2.85 10.77
C GLY A 188 27.43 -1.51 11.48
N ALA A 189 28.56 -1.06 12.03
CA ALA A 189 28.81 0.28 12.52
C ALA A 189 28.84 1.27 11.34
#